data_c75ffd76f75bede2f3bd3629d2572cea
#
_entry.id   c75ffd76f75bede2f3bd3629d2572cea
#
_cell.length_a   1.000
_cell.length_b   1.000
_cell.length_c   1.000
_cell.angle_alpha   90.00
_cell.angle_beta   90.00
_cell.angle_gamma   90.00
#
_symmetry.space_group_name_H-M   'P 1'
#
loop_
_entity.id
_entity.type
_entity.pdbx_description
1 polymer ?
#
loop_
_entity_poly.entity_id
_entity_poly.type
_entity_poly.pdbx_seq_one_letter_code
_entity_poly.pdbx_strand_id
1 'polypeptide(L)'
;MVGVQILWPLSWYLAAIAICGMLLLIGGRFLRDRSERRHAAAATAVLDIYMHLMYDEALAPDELAPYKRQPRLLAECLLKVLDLVRGADRARMLDKLADFGLVSLFLANLHKGAASARLPIIEALGAFERAEVRDALHRCLHDHGDTDLRLVVAAALIKMGSDVDVAELIAHIEARHEPWSGSLARVLRLIAEREPARCEQILGRADLPVAARVLAAEALGGVSDYSVIPALSAAARDHIPLLRASATSALGKLAHPAALPVLREGLQDEDWRVRSAAAKAAGEAGFSELIEGLVPLLSDQVWSVRFQAAEAIAKFGPQGIARLREIAHGRGDEAGRAASLTLAERELA
;
A
#
# COMPACT_ATOMS: atom_id res chain seq x y z
N MET A 1 28.56 61.01 -4.81
CA MET A 1 29.17 60.21 -5.92
C MET A 1 29.91 58.97 -5.44
N VAL A 2 30.08 58.70 -4.15
CA VAL A 2 30.80 57.51 -3.61
C VAL A 2 29.97 56.22 -3.70
N GLY A 3 28.64 56.26 -3.71
CA GLY A 3 27.78 55.08 -3.72
C GLY A 3 27.75 54.29 -5.05
N VAL A 4 27.97 54.95 -6.19
CA VAL A 4 27.90 54.30 -7.52
C VAL A 4 29.17 53.47 -7.81
N GLN A 5 30.32 53.88 -7.25
CA GLN A 5 31.58 53.19 -7.46
C GLN A 5 31.67 51.84 -6.73
N ILE A 6 30.85 51.61 -5.68
CA ILE A 6 30.81 50.35 -4.91
C ILE A 6 29.75 49.42 -5.49
N LEU A 7 28.67 49.93 -6.05
CA LEU A 7 27.58 49.12 -6.60
C LEU A 7 27.96 48.38 -7.90
N TRP A 8 28.83 48.99 -8.73
CA TRP A 8 29.24 48.44 -10.02
C TRP A 8 30.05 47.11 -9.87
N PRO A 9 31.10 46.99 -9.04
CA PRO A 9 31.80 45.75 -8.85
C PRO A 9 30.92 44.68 -8.14
N LEU A 10 30.03 45.09 -7.22
CA LEU A 10 29.11 44.16 -6.52
C LEU A 10 28.16 43.46 -7.49
N SER A 11 27.64 44.18 -8.52
CA SER A 11 26.78 43.60 -9.54
C SER A 11 27.49 42.57 -10.40
N TRP A 12 28.78 42.75 -10.71
CA TRP A 12 29.59 41.78 -11.43
C TRP A 12 29.86 40.51 -10.60
N TYR A 13 30.11 40.67 -9.30
CA TYR A 13 30.27 39.51 -8.39
C TYR A 13 28.98 38.69 -8.26
N LEU A 14 27.83 39.37 -8.14
CA LEU A 14 26.53 38.72 -8.11
C LEU A 14 26.21 38.00 -9.43
N ALA A 15 26.50 38.62 -10.57
CA ALA A 15 26.33 38.02 -11.88
C ALA A 15 27.25 36.78 -12.05
N ALA A 16 28.51 36.87 -11.62
CA ALA A 16 29.43 35.75 -11.69
C ALA A 16 28.98 34.57 -10.79
N ILE A 17 28.49 34.84 -9.58
CA ILE A 17 27.93 33.84 -8.68
C ILE A 17 26.68 33.19 -9.31
N ALA A 18 25.80 33.97 -9.90
CA ALA A 18 24.60 33.47 -10.57
C ALA A 18 24.95 32.58 -11.78
N ILE A 19 25.93 32.97 -12.59
CA ILE A 19 26.43 32.22 -13.74
C ILE A 19 27.08 30.91 -13.25
N CYS A 20 27.93 30.94 -12.22
CA CYS A 20 28.53 29.74 -11.64
C CYS A 20 27.46 28.80 -11.07
N GLY A 21 26.46 29.33 -10.35
CA GLY A 21 25.34 28.55 -9.84
C GLY A 21 24.53 27.88 -10.97
N MET A 22 24.25 28.63 -12.05
CA MET A 22 23.55 28.09 -13.22
C MET A 22 24.36 27.01 -13.93
N LEU A 23 25.67 27.19 -14.11
CA LEU A 23 26.57 26.18 -14.69
C LEU A 23 26.65 24.92 -13.85
N LEU A 24 26.70 25.03 -12.51
CA LEU A 24 26.66 23.90 -11.60
C LEU A 24 25.33 23.14 -11.68
N LEU A 25 24.21 23.85 -11.76
CA LEU A 25 22.88 23.25 -11.93
C LEU A 25 22.74 22.54 -13.29
N ILE A 26 23.19 23.18 -14.38
CA ILE A 26 23.16 22.57 -15.73
C ILE A 26 24.09 21.36 -15.78
N GLY A 27 25.31 21.50 -15.26
CA GLY A 27 26.28 20.38 -15.18
C GLY A 27 25.74 19.21 -14.34
N GLY A 28 25.16 19.51 -13.18
CA GLY A 28 24.55 18.52 -12.32
C GLY A 28 23.34 17.82 -12.99
N ARG A 29 22.50 18.58 -13.73
CA ARG A 29 21.40 18.02 -14.51
C ARG A 29 21.92 17.11 -15.63
N PHE A 30 22.91 17.57 -16.39
CA PHE A 30 23.49 16.80 -17.50
C PHE A 30 24.15 15.49 -17.01
N LEU A 31 24.86 15.53 -15.89
CA LEU A 31 25.46 14.33 -15.27
C LEU A 31 24.36 13.37 -14.78
N ARG A 32 23.29 13.90 -14.23
CA ARG A 32 22.13 13.10 -13.78
C ARG A 32 21.42 12.44 -14.96
N ASP A 33 21.08 13.21 -15.99
CA ASP A 33 20.44 12.70 -17.20
C ASP A 33 21.31 11.61 -17.89
N ARG A 34 22.64 11.78 -17.90
CA ARG A 34 23.56 10.79 -18.44
C ARG A 34 23.61 9.52 -17.58
N SER A 35 23.56 9.65 -16.26
CA SER A 35 23.50 8.53 -15.32
C SER A 35 22.17 7.77 -15.48
N GLU A 36 21.05 8.48 -15.57
CA GLU A 36 19.72 7.89 -15.77
C GLU A 36 19.63 7.13 -17.09
N ARG A 37 20.14 7.70 -18.18
CA ARG A 37 20.19 7.00 -19.50
C ARG A 37 21.03 5.73 -19.44
N ARG A 38 22.18 5.74 -18.74
CA ARG A 38 23.03 4.56 -18.57
C ARG A 38 22.33 3.49 -17.73
N HIS A 39 21.66 3.92 -16.64
CA HIS A 39 20.85 3.04 -15.81
C HIS A 39 19.69 2.43 -16.59
N ALA A 40 18.97 3.23 -17.39
CA ALA A 40 17.88 2.76 -18.23
C ALA A 40 18.36 1.74 -19.29
N ALA A 41 19.47 2.03 -19.97
CA ALA A 41 20.06 1.12 -20.95
C ALA A 41 20.51 -0.22 -20.31
N ALA A 42 21.15 -0.15 -19.12
CA ALA A 42 21.54 -1.34 -18.38
C ALA A 42 20.31 -2.14 -17.90
N ALA A 43 19.25 -1.46 -17.44
CA ALA A 43 18.01 -2.12 -17.05
C ALA A 43 17.34 -2.83 -18.24
N THR A 44 17.28 -2.19 -19.42
CA THR A 44 16.74 -2.82 -20.63
C THR A 44 17.53 -4.07 -21.00
N ALA A 45 18.86 -4.01 -20.99
CA ALA A 45 19.70 -5.16 -21.29
C ALA A 45 19.53 -6.31 -20.30
N VAL A 46 19.42 -6.01 -18.98
CA VAL A 46 19.15 -7.04 -17.96
C VAL A 46 17.76 -7.65 -18.12
N LEU A 47 16.75 -6.84 -18.43
CA LEU A 47 15.38 -7.34 -18.69
C LEU A 47 15.36 -8.25 -19.90
N ASP A 48 16.08 -7.91 -20.96
CA ASP A 48 16.22 -8.72 -22.17
C ASP A 48 16.85 -10.08 -21.86
N ILE A 49 17.94 -10.10 -21.08
CA ILE A 49 18.58 -11.34 -20.59
C ILE A 49 17.57 -12.19 -19.79
N TYR A 50 16.79 -11.60 -18.87
CA TYR A 50 15.81 -12.33 -18.08
C TYR A 50 14.67 -12.89 -18.96
N MET A 51 14.25 -12.17 -19.99
CA MET A 51 13.26 -12.65 -20.94
C MET A 51 13.79 -13.81 -21.80
N HIS A 52 15.06 -13.76 -22.29
CA HIS A 52 15.68 -14.87 -23.00
C HIS A 52 15.78 -16.14 -22.15
N LEU A 53 16.13 -16.00 -20.85
CA LEU A 53 16.11 -17.12 -19.90
C LEU A 53 14.74 -17.77 -19.76
N MET A 54 13.67 -17.00 -19.88
CA MET A 54 12.29 -17.49 -19.79
C MET A 54 11.91 -18.33 -21.02
N TYR A 55 12.40 -17.96 -22.22
CA TYR A 55 12.11 -18.66 -23.46
C TYR A 55 13.05 -19.86 -23.76
N ASP A 56 13.80 -20.29 -22.74
CA ASP A 56 14.70 -21.48 -22.84
C ASP A 56 15.87 -21.32 -23.81
N GLU A 57 16.19 -20.10 -24.20
CA GLU A 57 17.37 -19.80 -24.98
C GLU A 57 18.63 -20.02 -24.14
N ALA A 58 19.60 -20.73 -24.72
CA ALA A 58 20.87 -21.00 -24.04
C ALA A 58 21.68 -19.70 -23.92
N LEU A 59 21.60 -19.08 -22.74
CA LEU A 59 22.43 -17.93 -22.41
C LEU A 59 23.81 -18.36 -21.94
N ALA A 60 24.83 -17.64 -22.38
CA ALA A 60 26.16 -17.84 -21.86
C ALA A 60 26.22 -17.38 -20.38
N PRO A 61 26.86 -18.17 -19.48
CA PRO A 61 26.95 -17.81 -18.05
C PRO A 61 27.54 -16.43 -17.79
N ASP A 62 28.24 -15.86 -18.76
CA ASP A 62 28.94 -14.57 -18.64
C ASP A 62 28.09 -13.34 -19.03
N GLU A 63 26.89 -13.52 -19.57
CA GLU A 63 26.05 -12.38 -20.00
C GLU A 63 25.61 -11.48 -18.83
N LEU A 64 25.41 -12.04 -17.65
CA LEU A 64 25.14 -11.27 -16.42
C LEU A 64 26.41 -10.70 -15.77
N ALA A 65 27.62 -11.14 -16.18
CA ALA A 65 28.86 -10.74 -15.56
C ALA A 65 29.09 -9.21 -15.49
N PRO A 66 28.77 -8.41 -16.55
CA PRO A 66 28.93 -6.95 -16.51
C PRO A 66 28.07 -6.27 -15.43
N TYR A 67 26.92 -6.88 -15.08
CA TYR A 67 25.92 -6.32 -14.17
C TYR A 67 26.08 -6.81 -12.73
N LYS A 68 26.94 -7.80 -12.43
CA LYS A 68 27.20 -8.31 -11.06
C LYS A 68 27.68 -7.24 -10.09
N ARG A 69 28.24 -6.13 -10.58
CA ARG A 69 28.63 -4.97 -9.77
C ARG A 69 27.45 -4.06 -9.40
N GLN A 70 26.26 -4.33 -9.92
CA GLN A 70 25.03 -3.56 -9.71
C GLN A 70 23.90 -4.47 -9.18
N PRO A 71 24.05 -5.07 -7.98
CA PRO A 71 23.09 -6.05 -7.46
C PRO A 71 21.69 -5.46 -7.26
N ARG A 72 21.59 -4.16 -6.95
CA ARG A 72 20.33 -3.44 -6.86
C ARG A 72 19.58 -3.44 -8.21
N LEU A 73 20.28 -3.11 -9.30
CA LEU A 73 19.68 -3.10 -10.64
C LEU A 73 19.17 -4.48 -11.02
N LEU A 74 19.96 -5.53 -10.78
CA LEU A 74 19.55 -6.91 -11.03
C LEU A 74 18.30 -7.29 -10.24
N ALA A 75 18.22 -6.89 -8.97
CA ALA A 75 17.07 -7.14 -8.13
C ALA A 75 15.82 -6.38 -8.61
N GLU A 76 15.94 -5.09 -8.94
CA GLU A 76 14.84 -4.27 -9.46
C GLU A 76 14.29 -4.82 -10.79
N CYS A 77 15.16 -5.27 -11.68
CA CYS A 77 14.76 -5.91 -12.95
C CYS A 77 14.09 -7.26 -12.70
N LEU A 78 14.62 -8.07 -11.77
CA LEU A 78 14.01 -9.35 -11.41
C LEU A 78 12.58 -9.16 -10.90
N LEU A 79 12.37 -8.22 -9.98
CA LEU A 79 11.04 -7.94 -9.43
C LEU A 79 10.04 -7.56 -10.53
N LYS A 80 10.43 -6.71 -11.50
CA LYS A 80 9.57 -6.34 -12.64
C LYS A 80 9.17 -7.54 -13.48
N VAL A 81 10.10 -8.48 -13.73
CA VAL A 81 9.79 -9.68 -14.50
C VAL A 81 8.90 -10.63 -13.70
N LEU A 82 9.13 -10.76 -12.39
CA LEU A 82 8.31 -11.60 -11.51
C LEU A 82 6.85 -11.15 -11.40
N ASP A 83 6.56 -9.87 -11.64
CA ASP A 83 5.19 -9.34 -11.69
C ASP A 83 4.45 -9.80 -12.96
N LEU A 84 5.18 -10.11 -14.03
CA LEU A 84 4.64 -10.52 -15.32
C LEU A 84 4.55 -12.05 -15.48
N VAL A 85 5.43 -12.79 -14.79
CA VAL A 85 5.60 -14.25 -14.98
C VAL A 85 4.96 -15.02 -13.83
N ARG A 86 4.20 -16.07 -14.14
CA ARG A 86 3.50 -16.91 -13.15
C ARG A 86 3.73 -18.40 -13.38
N GLY A 87 3.42 -19.20 -12.36
CA GLY A 87 3.41 -20.66 -12.45
C GLY A 87 4.79 -21.29 -12.72
N ALA A 88 4.82 -22.32 -13.57
CA ALA A 88 6.02 -23.12 -13.84
C ALA A 88 7.15 -22.32 -14.50
N ASP A 89 6.84 -21.33 -15.33
CA ASP A 89 7.84 -20.50 -16.01
C ASP A 89 8.60 -19.64 -15.00
N ARG A 90 7.90 -19.11 -13.97
CA ARG A 90 8.51 -18.38 -12.87
C ARG A 90 9.49 -19.27 -12.09
N ALA A 91 9.09 -20.48 -11.74
CA ALA A 91 9.94 -21.41 -11.02
C ALA A 91 11.21 -21.76 -11.81
N ARG A 92 11.07 -22.14 -13.09
CA ARG A 92 12.21 -22.43 -13.98
C ARG A 92 13.18 -21.27 -14.10
N MET A 93 12.67 -20.05 -14.26
CA MET A 93 13.50 -18.85 -14.36
C MET A 93 14.30 -18.62 -13.07
N LEU A 94 13.65 -18.73 -11.90
CA LEU A 94 14.30 -18.56 -10.61
C LEU A 94 15.38 -19.61 -10.37
N ASP A 95 15.14 -20.88 -10.75
CA ASP A 95 16.14 -21.93 -10.64
C ASP A 95 17.37 -21.64 -11.51
N LYS A 96 17.17 -21.28 -12.78
CA LYS A 96 18.27 -20.87 -13.67
C LYS A 96 19.06 -19.69 -13.10
N LEU A 97 18.39 -18.64 -12.63
CA LEU A 97 19.05 -17.46 -12.04
C LEU A 97 19.83 -17.81 -10.78
N ALA A 98 19.34 -18.76 -9.99
CA ALA A 98 20.07 -19.26 -8.84
C ALA A 98 21.33 -20.02 -9.25
N ASP A 99 21.28 -20.85 -10.31
CA ASP A 99 22.43 -21.56 -10.87
C ASP A 99 23.47 -20.59 -11.46
N PHE A 100 23.06 -19.44 -12.01
CA PHE A 100 23.94 -18.34 -12.39
C PHE A 100 24.57 -17.58 -11.20
N GLY A 101 24.28 -18.01 -9.96
CA GLY A 101 24.84 -17.45 -8.72
C GLY A 101 24.21 -16.15 -8.27
N LEU A 102 22.99 -15.82 -8.73
CA LEU A 102 22.31 -14.57 -8.36
C LEU A 102 21.94 -14.55 -6.87
N VAL A 103 21.55 -15.71 -6.32
CA VAL A 103 21.27 -15.86 -4.87
C VAL A 103 22.51 -15.54 -4.05
N SER A 104 23.66 -16.13 -4.37
CA SER A 104 24.93 -15.88 -3.68
C SER A 104 25.35 -14.42 -3.79
N LEU A 105 25.12 -13.79 -4.96
CA LEU A 105 25.41 -12.36 -5.15
C LEU A 105 24.53 -11.48 -4.26
N PHE A 106 23.26 -11.77 -4.17
CA PHE A 106 22.32 -11.02 -3.34
C PHE A 106 22.62 -11.21 -1.85
N LEU A 107 22.89 -12.43 -1.40
CA LEU A 107 23.30 -12.72 -0.02
C LEU A 107 24.59 -11.98 0.36
N ALA A 108 25.59 -11.94 -0.51
CA ALA A 108 26.84 -11.21 -0.27
C ALA A 108 26.66 -9.69 -0.17
N ASN A 109 25.52 -9.14 -0.65
CA ASN A 109 25.20 -7.72 -0.63
C ASN A 109 24.05 -7.38 0.32
N LEU A 110 23.50 -8.34 1.05
CA LEU A 110 22.38 -8.19 1.97
C LEU A 110 22.61 -7.13 3.07
N HIS A 111 23.84 -7.00 3.53
CA HIS A 111 24.24 -6.06 4.59
C HIS A 111 25.02 -4.83 4.07
N LYS A 112 25.21 -4.69 2.74
CA LYS A 112 26.03 -3.62 2.17
C LYS A 112 25.19 -2.46 1.65
N GLY A 113 25.66 -1.24 1.92
CA GLY A 113 25.06 -0.01 1.41
C GLY A 113 23.91 0.53 2.26
N ALA A 114 23.29 1.59 1.78
CA ALA A 114 22.15 2.23 2.44
C ALA A 114 20.90 1.33 2.42
N ALA A 115 19.98 1.53 3.35
CA ALA A 115 18.74 0.77 3.45
C ALA A 115 17.96 0.75 2.10
N SER A 116 17.84 1.89 1.43
CA SER A 116 17.16 2.01 0.14
C SER A 116 17.78 1.17 -0.99
N ALA A 117 19.06 0.81 -0.90
CA ALA A 117 19.73 -0.07 -1.86
C ALA A 117 19.52 -1.56 -1.52
N ARG A 118 19.25 -1.87 -0.25
CA ARG A 118 19.05 -3.24 0.25
C ARG A 118 17.61 -3.73 0.04
N LEU A 119 16.62 -2.84 0.06
CA LEU A 119 15.20 -3.18 -0.07
C LEU A 119 14.89 -4.06 -1.30
N PRO A 120 15.28 -3.68 -2.54
CA PRO A 120 15.00 -4.52 -3.71
C PRO A 120 15.71 -5.88 -3.65
N ILE A 121 16.91 -5.94 -3.05
CA ILE A 121 17.66 -7.19 -2.89
C ILE A 121 16.93 -8.15 -1.96
N ILE A 122 16.40 -7.66 -0.84
CA ILE A 122 15.63 -8.46 0.12
C ILE A 122 14.33 -8.96 -0.52
N GLU A 123 13.61 -8.09 -1.23
CA GLU A 123 12.39 -8.48 -1.95
C GLU A 123 12.66 -9.55 -3.01
N ALA A 124 13.74 -9.39 -3.78
CA ALA A 124 14.14 -10.36 -4.79
C ALA A 124 14.57 -11.69 -4.16
N LEU A 125 15.31 -11.67 -3.04
CA LEU A 125 15.66 -12.88 -2.28
C LEU A 125 14.42 -13.63 -1.81
N GLY A 126 13.38 -12.94 -1.36
CA GLY A 126 12.12 -13.56 -0.93
C GLY A 126 11.38 -14.33 -2.04
N ALA A 127 11.78 -14.20 -3.30
CA ALA A 127 11.25 -14.99 -4.39
C ALA A 127 11.96 -16.37 -4.54
N PHE A 128 13.16 -16.51 -4.01
CA PHE A 128 13.91 -17.77 -4.02
C PHE A 128 13.60 -18.55 -2.74
N GLU A 129 12.74 -19.54 -2.81
CA GLU A 129 12.28 -20.35 -1.66
C GLU A 129 13.36 -21.36 -1.19
N ARG A 130 14.58 -20.86 -0.90
CA ARG A 130 15.74 -21.67 -0.49
C ARG A 130 16.02 -21.53 1.01
N ALA A 131 16.45 -22.61 1.66
CA ALA A 131 16.74 -22.63 3.08
C ALA A 131 17.82 -21.61 3.47
N GLU A 132 18.91 -21.51 2.69
CA GLU A 132 20.00 -20.56 2.92
C GLU A 132 19.54 -19.09 2.90
N VAL A 133 18.57 -18.75 2.03
CA VAL A 133 17.96 -17.42 1.96
C VAL A 133 17.11 -17.17 3.22
N ARG A 134 16.30 -18.15 3.60
CA ARG A 134 15.45 -18.07 4.80
C ARG A 134 16.29 -17.81 6.05
N ASP A 135 17.36 -18.57 6.24
CA ASP A 135 18.25 -18.42 7.39
C ASP A 135 18.98 -17.06 7.40
N ALA A 136 19.37 -16.57 6.24
CA ALA A 136 19.98 -15.25 6.11
C ALA A 136 18.97 -14.12 6.43
N LEU A 137 17.74 -14.22 5.95
CA LEU A 137 16.67 -13.26 6.23
C LEU A 137 16.26 -13.29 7.70
N HIS A 138 16.18 -14.47 8.35
CA HIS A 138 15.92 -14.55 9.79
C HIS A 138 17.01 -13.82 10.61
N ARG A 139 18.28 -14.00 10.28
CA ARG A 139 19.35 -13.24 10.92
C ARG A 139 19.19 -11.72 10.70
N CYS A 140 18.81 -11.32 9.50
CA CYS A 140 18.57 -9.91 9.16
C CYS A 140 17.39 -9.29 9.90
N LEU A 141 16.37 -10.09 10.26
CA LEU A 141 15.20 -9.65 11.02
C LEU A 141 15.57 -9.19 12.44
N HIS A 142 16.56 -9.85 13.06
CA HIS A 142 17.04 -9.52 14.40
C HIS A 142 18.13 -8.43 14.42
N ASP A 143 18.65 -8.01 13.27
CA ASP A 143 19.55 -6.86 13.18
C ASP A 143 18.80 -5.57 13.58
N HIS A 144 19.37 -4.80 14.51
CA HIS A 144 18.78 -3.58 15.08
C HIS A 144 18.86 -2.40 14.10
N GLY A 145 18.42 -2.62 12.87
CA GLY A 145 18.47 -1.66 11.80
C GLY A 145 17.18 -0.84 11.62
N ASP A 146 17.04 -0.37 10.41
CA ASP A 146 15.89 0.38 9.89
C ASP A 146 14.61 -0.48 9.97
N THR A 147 13.56 0.08 10.54
CA THR A 147 12.25 -0.60 10.73
C THR A 147 11.61 -0.99 9.40
N ASP A 148 11.69 -0.12 8.38
CA ASP A 148 11.16 -0.45 7.06
C ASP A 148 11.88 -1.65 6.45
N LEU A 149 13.20 -1.75 6.66
CA LEU A 149 13.97 -2.91 6.22
C LEU A 149 13.52 -4.20 6.93
N ARG A 150 13.31 -4.15 8.25
CA ARG A 150 12.79 -5.30 9.03
C ARG A 150 11.42 -5.73 8.55
N LEU A 151 10.53 -4.79 8.24
CA LEU A 151 9.20 -5.08 7.70
C LEU A 151 9.27 -5.72 6.30
N VAL A 152 10.21 -5.30 5.44
CA VAL A 152 10.41 -5.93 4.14
C VAL A 152 10.99 -7.33 4.28
N VAL A 153 11.93 -7.54 5.23
CA VAL A 153 12.44 -8.87 5.57
C VAL A 153 11.31 -9.77 6.08
N ALA A 154 10.48 -9.25 7.00
CA ALA A 154 9.31 -9.98 7.51
C ALA A 154 8.35 -10.38 6.37
N ALA A 155 8.05 -9.46 5.46
CA ALA A 155 7.23 -9.73 4.29
C ALA A 155 7.83 -10.83 3.40
N ALA A 156 9.14 -10.81 3.19
CA ALA A 156 9.84 -11.85 2.42
C ALA A 156 9.77 -13.22 3.12
N LEU A 157 10.00 -13.27 4.42
CA LEU A 157 9.90 -14.50 5.23
C LEU A 157 8.48 -15.08 5.23
N ILE A 158 7.46 -14.23 5.39
CA ILE A 158 6.04 -14.66 5.32
C ILE A 158 5.71 -15.23 3.93
N LYS A 159 6.19 -14.60 2.85
CA LYS A 159 6.04 -15.13 1.49
C LYS A 159 6.68 -16.52 1.33
N MET A 160 7.78 -16.79 2.03
CA MET A 160 8.44 -18.08 2.05
C MET A 160 7.78 -19.10 3.02
N GLY A 161 6.66 -18.76 3.66
CA GLY A 161 5.96 -19.62 4.61
C GLY A 161 6.66 -19.74 5.97
N SER A 162 7.55 -18.79 6.32
CA SER A 162 8.18 -18.75 7.63
C SER A 162 7.29 -18.06 8.64
N ASP A 163 7.27 -18.57 9.85
CA ASP A 163 6.60 -17.91 10.98
C ASP A 163 7.44 -16.71 11.45
N VAL A 164 6.79 -15.55 11.55
CA VAL A 164 7.40 -14.27 11.99
C VAL A 164 6.52 -13.69 13.09
N ASP A 165 7.10 -13.36 14.24
CA ASP A 165 6.35 -12.68 15.30
C ASP A 165 6.12 -11.21 14.93
N VAL A 166 4.94 -10.96 14.33
CA VAL A 166 4.54 -9.62 13.91
C VAL A 166 4.18 -8.74 15.12
N ALA A 167 3.76 -9.33 16.24
CA ALA A 167 3.48 -8.56 17.46
C ALA A 167 4.77 -7.96 18.03
N GLU A 168 5.89 -8.68 17.96
CA GLU A 168 7.20 -8.13 18.33
C GLU A 168 7.61 -6.96 17.41
N LEU A 169 7.37 -7.07 16.11
CA LEU A 169 7.64 -5.97 15.15
C LEU A 169 6.78 -4.74 15.45
N ILE A 170 5.50 -4.93 15.75
CA ILE A 170 4.58 -3.86 16.12
C ILE A 170 5.06 -3.18 17.42
N ALA A 171 5.42 -3.95 18.44
CA ALA A 171 5.94 -3.42 19.70
C ALA A 171 7.24 -2.62 19.51
N HIS A 172 8.09 -3.07 18.58
CA HIS A 172 9.33 -2.35 18.25
C HIS A 172 9.07 -0.99 17.58
N ILE A 173 8.12 -0.91 16.64
CA ILE A 173 7.70 0.35 15.99
C ILE A 173 7.18 1.33 17.04
N GLU A 174 6.32 0.85 17.94
CA GLU A 174 5.74 1.66 19.01
C GLU A 174 6.82 2.20 19.96
N ALA A 175 7.75 1.33 20.40
CA ALA A 175 8.83 1.71 21.31
C ALA A 175 9.75 2.80 20.71
N ARG A 176 9.88 2.85 19.39
CA ARG A 176 10.70 3.86 18.69
C ARG A 176 9.92 5.12 18.30
N HIS A 177 8.63 5.17 18.53
CA HIS A 177 7.74 6.25 18.10
C HIS A 177 7.86 6.54 16.58
N GLU A 178 8.12 5.51 15.79
CA GLU A 178 8.21 5.63 14.34
C GLU A 178 6.81 5.72 13.71
N PRO A 179 6.65 6.47 12.61
CA PRO A 179 5.37 6.55 11.94
C PRO A 179 4.99 5.19 11.35
N TRP A 180 3.71 4.86 11.42
CA TRP A 180 3.16 3.65 10.81
C TRP A 180 3.35 3.69 9.30
N SER A 181 4.19 2.80 8.78
CA SER A 181 4.55 2.78 7.37
C SER A 181 3.62 1.91 6.53
N GLY A 182 3.54 2.19 5.23
CA GLY A 182 2.88 1.31 4.27
C GLY A 182 3.46 -0.10 4.22
N SER A 183 4.69 -0.27 4.72
CA SER A 183 5.35 -1.58 4.83
C SER A 183 4.65 -2.50 5.83
N LEU A 184 4.19 -1.98 6.99
CA LEU A 184 3.39 -2.78 7.94
C LEU A 184 2.04 -3.18 7.35
N ALA A 185 1.34 -2.26 6.67
CA ALA A 185 0.09 -2.58 6.00
C ALA A 185 0.28 -3.71 4.97
N ARG A 186 1.40 -3.72 4.25
CA ARG A 186 1.76 -4.79 3.31
C ARG A 186 2.01 -6.13 4.02
N VAL A 187 2.73 -6.12 5.14
CA VAL A 187 2.96 -7.32 5.97
C VAL A 187 1.64 -7.91 6.44
N LEU A 188 0.77 -7.09 7.03
CA LEU A 188 -0.53 -7.55 7.53
C LEU A 188 -1.43 -8.08 6.42
N ARG A 189 -1.40 -7.47 5.22
CA ARG A 189 -2.14 -7.98 4.06
C ARG A 189 -1.65 -9.36 3.63
N LEU A 190 -0.33 -9.57 3.57
CA LEU A 190 0.25 -10.87 3.25
C LEU A 190 -0.13 -11.95 4.28
N ILE A 191 -0.20 -11.57 5.56
CA ILE A 191 -0.66 -12.48 6.63
C ILE A 191 -2.15 -12.80 6.44
N ALA A 192 -2.98 -11.78 6.20
CA ALA A 192 -4.41 -11.96 6.02
C ALA A 192 -4.74 -12.87 4.83
N GLU A 193 -3.98 -12.77 3.73
CA GLU A 193 -4.15 -13.63 2.54
C GLU A 193 -3.78 -15.09 2.79
N ARG A 194 -2.83 -15.36 3.70
CA ARG A 194 -2.33 -16.73 3.96
C ARG A 194 -2.94 -17.38 5.21
N GLU A 195 -3.03 -16.60 6.26
CA GLU A 195 -3.42 -17.04 7.60
C GLU A 195 -4.31 -15.96 8.26
N PRO A 196 -5.57 -15.80 7.82
CA PRO A 196 -6.47 -14.75 8.34
C PRO A 196 -6.58 -14.74 9.86
N ALA A 197 -6.58 -15.93 10.48
CA ALA A 197 -6.66 -16.09 11.93
C ALA A 197 -5.56 -15.33 12.71
N ARG A 198 -4.38 -15.14 12.13
CA ARG A 198 -3.32 -14.32 12.76
C ARG A 198 -3.65 -12.84 12.75
N CYS A 199 -4.25 -12.32 11.67
CA CYS A 199 -4.74 -10.95 11.64
C CYS A 199 -5.93 -10.76 12.59
N GLU A 200 -6.81 -11.76 12.74
CA GLU A 200 -7.88 -11.75 13.74
C GLU A 200 -7.33 -11.67 15.18
N GLN A 201 -6.26 -12.40 15.48
CA GLN A 201 -5.59 -12.30 16.77
C GLN A 201 -5.03 -10.89 17.01
N ILE A 202 -4.37 -10.27 16.01
CA ILE A 202 -3.87 -8.89 16.13
C ILE A 202 -5.04 -7.92 16.32
N LEU A 203 -6.11 -8.08 15.57
CA LEU A 203 -7.33 -7.27 15.68
C LEU A 203 -7.95 -7.32 17.08
N GLY A 204 -8.00 -8.50 17.70
CA GLY A 204 -8.58 -8.73 19.02
C GLY A 204 -7.71 -8.31 20.21
N ARG A 205 -6.41 -8.06 20.01
CA ARG A 205 -5.47 -7.74 21.10
C ARG A 205 -5.57 -6.27 21.52
N ALA A 206 -6.19 -6.02 22.67
CA ALA A 206 -6.35 -4.66 23.23
C ALA A 206 -5.02 -4.05 23.74
N ASP A 207 -3.99 -4.85 23.97
CA ASP A 207 -2.65 -4.42 24.36
C ASP A 207 -1.80 -3.91 23.17
N LEU A 208 -2.24 -4.16 21.95
CA LEU A 208 -1.56 -3.64 20.75
C LEU A 208 -2.06 -2.22 20.39
N PRO A 209 -1.19 -1.41 19.75
CA PRO A 209 -1.55 -0.07 19.30
C PRO A 209 -2.78 -0.07 18.38
N VAL A 210 -3.63 0.93 18.54
CA VAL A 210 -4.87 1.09 17.76
C VAL A 210 -4.58 1.07 16.25
N ALA A 211 -3.49 1.71 15.82
CA ALA A 211 -3.10 1.76 14.41
C ALA A 211 -2.83 0.36 13.84
N ALA A 212 -2.19 -0.53 14.60
CA ALA A 212 -1.94 -1.90 14.16
C ALA A 212 -3.25 -2.70 14.03
N ARG A 213 -4.17 -2.54 14.97
CA ARG A 213 -5.50 -3.16 14.95
C ARG A 213 -6.34 -2.66 13.78
N VAL A 214 -6.27 -1.35 13.47
CA VAL A 214 -6.92 -0.74 12.30
C VAL A 214 -6.38 -1.33 11.00
N LEU A 215 -5.05 -1.42 10.86
CA LEU A 215 -4.42 -2.03 9.67
C LEU A 215 -4.76 -3.52 9.53
N ALA A 216 -4.90 -4.24 10.64
CA ALA A 216 -5.35 -5.64 10.61
C ALA A 216 -6.79 -5.77 10.12
N ALA A 217 -7.71 -4.87 10.57
CA ALA A 217 -9.08 -4.83 10.07
C ALA A 217 -9.12 -4.52 8.56
N GLU A 218 -8.32 -3.55 8.11
CA GLU A 218 -8.21 -3.21 6.68
C GLU A 218 -7.69 -4.37 5.84
N ALA A 219 -6.70 -5.11 6.34
CA ALA A 219 -6.14 -6.28 5.69
C ALA A 219 -7.17 -7.40 5.56
N LEU A 220 -7.92 -7.67 6.63
CA LEU A 220 -8.99 -8.67 6.63
C LEU A 220 -10.15 -8.32 5.68
N GLY A 221 -10.40 -7.03 5.44
CA GLY A 221 -11.39 -6.59 4.43
C GLY A 221 -10.98 -6.84 2.98
N GLY A 222 -9.75 -7.24 2.73
CA GLY A 222 -9.21 -7.56 1.39
C GLY A 222 -9.17 -9.05 1.06
N VAL A 223 -9.50 -9.93 1.99
CA VAL A 223 -9.48 -11.40 1.78
C VAL A 223 -10.80 -11.91 1.22
N SER A 224 -10.76 -13.08 0.56
CA SER A 224 -11.96 -13.76 0.07
C SER A 224 -12.50 -14.80 1.06
N ASP A 225 -12.05 -14.77 2.31
CA ASP A 225 -12.46 -15.68 3.37
C ASP A 225 -13.50 -15.02 4.29
N TYR A 226 -14.71 -15.52 4.28
CA TYR A 226 -15.81 -14.99 5.10
C TYR A 226 -15.77 -15.44 6.56
N SER A 227 -14.85 -16.35 6.95
CA SER A 227 -14.65 -16.73 8.35
C SER A 227 -14.24 -15.56 9.25
N VAL A 228 -13.68 -14.49 8.66
CA VAL A 228 -13.23 -13.27 9.34
C VAL A 228 -14.38 -12.34 9.78
N ILE A 229 -15.61 -12.57 9.28
CA ILE A 229 -16.77 -11.69 9.56
C ILE A 229 -17.07 -11.58 11.07
N PRO A 230 -17.07 -12.64 11.87
CA PRO A 230 -17.31 -12.53 13.31
C PRO A 230 -16.30 -11.62 14.02
N ALA A 231 -15.00 -11.74 13.70
CA ALA A 231 -13.96 -10.91 14.28
C ALA A 231 -14.10 -9.43 13.89
N LEU A 232 -14.37 -9.15 12.62
CA LEU A 232 -14.65 -7.79 12.13
C LEU A 232 -15.94 -7.23 12.73
N SER A 233 -16.98 -8.04 12.91
CA SER A 233 -18.23 -7.62 13.55
C SER A 233 -18.06 -7.27 15.02
N ALA A 234 -17.18 -7.98 15.73
CA ALA A 234 -16.81 -7.65 17.10
C ALA A 234 -16.02 -6.32 17.15
N ALA A 235 -15.05 -6.13 16.24
CA ALA A 235 -14.25 -4.91 16.14
C ALA A 235 -15.10 -3.68 15.73
N ALA A 236 -16.16 -3.87 14.94
CA ALA A 236 -17.12 -2.82 14.60
C ALA A 236 -17.98 -2.33 15.80
N ARG A 237 -17.87 -3.00 16.95
CA ARG A 237 -18.50 -2.61 18.24
C ARG A 237 -17.46 -2.23 19.31
N ASP A 238 -16.20 -2.04 18.93
CA ASP A 238 -15.13 -1.63 19.85
C ASP A 238 -15.40 -0.21 20.41
N HIS A 239 -14.85 0.09 21.57
CA HIS A 239 -14.96 1.42 22.20
C HIS A 239 -14.23 2.52 21.40
N ILE A 240 -13.27 2.14 20.52
CA ILE A 240 -12.46 3.07 19.73
C ILE A 240 -13.15 3.36 18.39
N PRO A 241 -13.60 4.60 18.12
CA PRO A 241 -14.33 4.93 16.89
C PRO A 241 -13.58 4.64 15.59
N LEU A 242 -12.26 4.87 15.60
CA LEU A 242 -11.42 4.62 14.43
C LEU A 242 -11.40 3.13 14.06
N LEU A 243 -11.35 2.25 15.06
CA LEU A 243 -11.38 0.80 14.84
C LEU A 243 -12.77 0.35 14.39
N ARG A 244 -13.85 0.89 14.99
CA ARG A 244 -15.21 0.63 14.52
C ARG A 244 -15.38 0.98 13.05
N ALA A 245 -14.92 2.18 12.65
CA ALA A 245 -15.02 2.66 11.26
C ALA A 245 -14.23 1.79 10.29
N SER A 246 -13.01 1.38 10.65
CA SER A 246 -12.19 0.51 9.80
C SER A 246 -12.80 -0.88 9.65
N ALA A 247 -13.25 -1.49 10.74
CA ALA A 247 -13.93 -2.79 10.71
C ALA A 247 -15.25 -2.75 9.89
N THR A 248 -16.03 -1.68 10.04
CA THR A 248 -17.25 -1.44 9.25
C THR A 248 -16.94 -1.32 7.76
N SER A 249 -15.88 -0.59 7.40
CA SER A 249 -15.41 -0.47 6.02
C SER A 249 -14.94 -1.84 5.47
N ALA A 250 -14.24 -2.63 6.28
CA ALA A 250 -13.79 -3.98 5.92
C ALA A 250 -14.98 -4.91 5.63
N LEU A 251 -16.01 -4.88 6.48
CA LEU A 251 -17.26 -5.63 6.27
C LEU A 251 -17.98 -5.24 4.97
N GLY A 252 -17.97 -3.96 4.63
CA GLY A 252 -18.52 -3.48 3.36
C GLY A 252 -17.80 -4.04 2.14
N LYS A 253 -16.47 -4.12 2.18
CA LYS A 253 -15.65 -4.70 1.09
C LYS A 253 -15.90 -6.19 0.90
N LEU A 254 -16.15 -6.93 1.97
CA LEU A 254 -16.50 -8.36 1.90
C LEU A 254 -17.87 -8.58 1.28
N ALA A 255 -18.77 -7.59 1.31
CA ALA A 255 -20.10 -7.59 0.68
C ALA A 255 -20.95 -8.84 1.02
N HIS A 256 -20.79 -9.40 2.21
CA HIS A 256 -21.50 -10.61 2.63
C HIS A 256 -22.75 -10.26 3.46
N PRO A 257 -23.90 -10.93 3.24
CA PRO A 257 -25.16 -10.60 3.93
C PRO A 257 -25.08 -10.61 5.47
N ALA A 258 -24.20 -11.42 6.05
CA ALA A 258 -23.97 -11.43 7.51
C ALA A 258 -23.46 -10.09 8.07
N ALA A 259 -22.93 -9.20 7.23
CA ALA A 259 -22.51 -7.85 7.65
C ALA A 259 -23.69 -6.86 7.79
N LEU A 260 -24.84 -7.15 7.19
CA LEU A 260 -25.99 -6.26 7.13
C LEU A 260 -26.44 -5.71 8.50
N PRO A 261 -26.56 -6.53 9.58
CA PRO A 261 -26.95 -6.01 10.89
C PRO A 261 -25.93 -5.01 11.44
N VAL A 262 -24.64 -5.29 11.28
CA VAL A 262 -23.55 -4.42 11.78
C VAL A 262 -23.51 -3.11 11.01
N LEU A 263 -23.67 -3.14 9.68
CA LEU A 263 -23.76 -1.93 8.87
C LEU A 263 -24.96 -1.07 9.27
N ARG A 264 -26.09 -1.69 9.56
CA ARG A 264 -27.31 -0.97 10.05
C ARG A 264 -27.05 -0.28 11.39
N GLU A 265 -26.35 -0.96 12.32
CA GLU A 265 -25.92 -0.36 13.59
C GLU A 265 -24.96 0.82 13.33
N GLY A 266 -23.98 0.64 12.43
CA GLY A 266 -22.99 1.67 12.09
C GLY A 266 -23.58 2.93 11.46
N LEU A 267 -24.72 2.85 10.74
CA LEU A 267 -25.42 4.04 10.22
C LEU A 267 -25.98 4.94 11.35
N GLN A 268 -26.12 4.40 12.57
CA GLN A 268 -26.66 5.13 13.73
C GLN A 268 -25.59 5.38 14.80
N ASP A 269 -24.29 5.16 14.51
CA ASP A 269 -23.20 5.34 15.44
C ASP A 269 -23.09 6.81 15.91
N GLU A 270 -22.67 7.01 17.15
CA GLU A 270 -22.41 8.34 17.71
C GLU A 270 -21.31 9.09 16.96
N ASP A 271 -20.26 8.37 16.48
CA ASP A 271 -19.13 8.95 15.78
C ASP A 271 -19.41 9.03 14.27
N TRP A 272 -19.25 10.22 13.72
CA TRP A 272 -19.48 10.48 12.31
C TRP A 272 -18.61 9.65 11.35
N ARG A 273 -17.39 9.25 11.77
CA ARG A 273 -16.49 8.43 10.96
C ARG A 273 -17.09 7.05 10.71
N VAL A 274 -17.73 6.49 11.76
CA VAL A 274 -18.41 5.20 11.66
C VAL A 274 -19.65 5.31 10.80
N ARG A 275 -20.48 6.36 10.99
CA ARG A 275 -21.66 6.59 10.12
C ARG A 275 -21.26 6.75 8.65
N SER A 276 -20.20 7.54 8.38
CA SER A 276 -19.65 7.73 7.03
C SER A 276 -19.13 6.43 6.43
N ALA A 277 -18.39 5.62 7.22
CA ALA A 277 -17.89 4.32 6.78
C ALA A 277 -19.03 3.34 6.51
N ALA A 278 -20.05 3.30 7.37
CA ALA A 278 -21.21 2.44 7.18
C ALA A 278 -22.05 2.81 5.94
N ALA A 279 -22.23 4.11 5.71
CA ALA A 279 -22.92 4.59 4.50
C ALA A 279 -22.17 4.19 3.23
N LYS A 280 -20.85 4.43 3.19
CA LYS A 280 -19.99 4.01 2.07
C LYS A 280 -20.04 2.50 1.87
N ALA A 281 -19.90 1.73 2.95
CA ALA A 281 -19.89 0.27 2.94
C ALA A 281 -21.21 -0.30 2.43
N ALA A 282 -22.34 0.29 2.81
CA ALA A 282 -23.67 -0.10 2.32
C ALA A 282 -23.76 0.03 0.79
N GLY A 283 -23.27 1.15 0.24
CA GLY A 283 -23.27 1.40 -1.20
C GLY A 283 -22.28 0.53 -1.98
N GLU A 284 -21.14 0.19 -1.38
CA GLU A 284 -20.11 -0.69 -1.99
C GLU A 284 -20.58 -2.16 -1.99
N ALA A 285 -21.20 -2.60 -0.91
CA ALA A 285 -21.76 -3.95 -0.79
C ALA A 285 -23.07 -4.16 -1.58
N GLY A 286 -23.72 -3.10 -2.03
CA GLY A 286 -24.97 -3.19 -2.77
C GLY A 286 -26.20 -3.55 -1.93
N PHE A 287 -26.17 -3.28 -0.62
CA PHE A 287 -27.27 -3.62 0.29
C PHE A 287 -28.42 -2.60 0.22
N SER A 288 -29.27 -2.76 -0.78
CA SER A 288 -30.45 -1.89 -1.00
C SER A 288 -31.44 -1.86 0.18
N GLU A 289 -31.42 -2.89 1.03
CA GLU A 289 -32.19 -2.96 2.28
C GLU A 289 -31.80 -1.88 3.30
N LEU A 290 -30.66 -1.21 3.09
CA LEU A 290 -30.21 -0.10 3.93
C LEU A 290 -30.63 1.28 3.42
N ILE A 291 -31.35 1.39 2.28
CA ILE A 291 -31.81 2.68 1.72
C ILE A 291 -32.51 3.53 2.78
N GLU A 292 -33.48 2.97 3.47
CA GLU A 292 -34.26 3.72 4.47
C GLU A 292 -33.43 4.09 5.72
N GLY A 293 -32.36 3.33 6.02
CA GLY A 293 -31.39 3.68 7.04
C GLY A 293 -30.43 4.81 6.63
N LEU A 294 -30.18 4.97 5.32
CA LEU A 294 -29.34 6.02 4.75
C LEU A 294 -30.06 7.36 4.60
N VAL A 295 -31.39 7.35 4.41
CA VAL A 295 -32.19 8.58 4.22
C VAL A 295 -32.01 9.61 5.35
N PRO A 296 -32.05 9.25 6.64
CA PRO A 296 -31.79 10.20 7.72
C PRO A 296 -30.42 10.85 7.66
N LEU A 297 -29.41 10.12 7.16
CA LEU A 297 -28.02 10.62 7.04
C LEU A 297 -27.85 11.70 5.97
N LEU A 298 -28.79 11.90 5.09
CA LEU A 298 -28.79 13.03 4.14
C LEU A 298 -28.93 14.40 4.85
N SER A 299 -29.39 14.40 6.10
CA SER A 299 -29.46 15.59 6.96
C SER A 299 -28.42 15.55 8.10
N ASP A 300 -27.41 14.69 8.04
CA ASP A 300 -26.37 14.61 9.06
C ASP A 300 -25.64 15.95 9.21
N GLN A 301 -25.20 16.27 10.43
CA GLN A 301 -24.44 17.51 10.71
C GLN A 301 -23.13 17.54 9.93
N VAL A 302 -22.51 16.38 9.69
CA VAL A 302 -21.20 16.26 9.00
C VAL A 302 -21.40 16.06 7.51
N TRP A 303 -20.84 16.97 6.74
CA TRP A 303 -20.94 16.93 5.26
C TRP A 303 -20.50 15.59 4.65
N SER A 304 -19.39 15.01 5.14
CA SER A 304 -18.88 13.72 4.64
C SER A 304 -19.91 12.59 4.78
N VAL A 305 -20.69 12.60 5.86
CA VAL A 305 -21.76 11.60 6.08
C VAL A 305 -22.88 11.80 5.06
N ARG A 306 -23.36 13.06 4.89
CA ARG A 306 -24.39 13.41 3.89
C ARG A 306 -23.97 12.95 2.48
N PHE A 307 -22.73 13.26 2.11
CA PHE A 307 -22.18 12.89 0.81
C PHE A 307 -22.13 11.37 0.61
N GLN A 308 -21.56 10.63 1.58
CA GLN A 308 -21.48 9.17 1.49
C GLN A 308 -22.86 8.50 1.47
N ALA A 309 -23.83 9.04 2.22
CA ALA A 309 -25.21 8.53 2.21
C ALA A 309 -25.88 8.73 0.83
N ALA A 310 -25.76 9.92 0.25
CA ALA A 310 -26.33 10.22 -1.05
C ALA A 310 -25.69 9.36 -2.16
N GLU A 311 -24.36 9.25 -2.17
CA GLU A 311 -23.61 8.39 -3.08
C GLU A 311 -23.98 6.90 -2.94
N ALA A 312 -24.14 6.42 -1.69
CA ALA A 312 -24.55 5.05 -1.43
C ALA A 312 -25.96 4.77 -1.99
N ILE A 313 -26.92 5.67 -1.73
CA ILE A 313 -28.29 5.53 -2.27
C ILE A 313 -28.26 5.52 -3.80
N ALA A 314 -27.48 6.40 -4.43
CA ALA A 314 -27.35 6.47 -5.88
C ALA A 314 -26.75 5.19 -6.50
N LYS A 315 -25.85 4.49 -5.78
CA LYS A 315 -25.26 3.21 -6.22
C LYS A 315 -26.27 2.06 -6.29
N PHE A 316 -27.39 2.16 -5.64
CA PHE A 316 -28.46 1.14 -5.73
C PHE A 316 -29.27 1.20 -7.05
N GLY A 317 -28.78 1.96 -8.04
CA GLY A 317 -29.37 2.01 -9.37
C GLY A 317 -30.75 2.68 -9.42
N PRO A 318 -31.67 2.20 -10.26
CA PRO A 318 -32.97 2.87 -10.50
C PRO A 318 -33.79 3.12 -9.23
N GLN A 319 -33.74 2.19 -8.26
CA GLN A 319 -34.49 2.30 -7.00
C GLN A 319 -33.91 3.44 -6.14
N GLY A 320 -32.58 3.52 -6.01
CA GLY A 320 -31.92 4.57 -5.26
C GLY A 320 -32.09 5.95 -5.91
N ILE A 321 -31.96 6.03 -7.22
CA ILE A 321 -32.19 7.27 -7.98
C ILE A 321 -33.67 7.77 -7.83
N ALA A 322 -34.63 6.87 -7.91
CA ALA A 322 -36.02 7.23 -7.66
C ALA A 322 -36.22 7.80 -6.25
N ARG A 323 -35.60 7.16 -5.24
CA ARG A 323 -35.67 7.63 -3.85
C ARG A 323 -35.03 9.00 -3.65
N LEU A 324 -33.85 9.24 -4.27
CA LEU A 324 -33.18 10.55 -4.23
C LEU A 324 -34.03 11.64 -4.92
N ARG A 325 -34.69 11.36 -6.05
CA ARG A 325 -35.62 12.29 -6.74
C ARG A 325 -36.78 12.67 -5.85
N GLU A 326 -37.39 11.70 -5.19
CA GLU A 326 -38.48 11.92 -4.26
C GLU A 326 -38.05 12.88 -3.12
N ILE A 327 -36.85 12.66 -2.53
CA ILE A 327 -36.31 13.50 -1.47
C ILE A 327 -35.98 14.91 -1.99
N ALA A 328 -35.39 15.01 -3.19
CA ALA A 328 -35.05 16.30 -3.81
C ALA A 328 -36.28 17.16 -4.08
N HIS A 329 -37.38 16.57 -4.51
CA HIS A 329 -38.64 17.28 -4.79
C HIS A 329 -39.47 17.59 -3.51
N GLY A 330 -39.36 16.75 -2.49
CA GLY A 330 -40.18 16.86 -1.29
C GLY A 330 -39.64 17.74 -0.18
N ARG A 331 -38.33 18.08 -0.20
CA ARG A 331 -37.66 18.75 0.91
C ARG A 331 -36.72 19.87 0.42
N GLY A 332 -36.98 21.11 0.84
CA GLY A 332 -36.08 22.24 0.66
C GLY A 332 -34.94 22.30 1.70
N ASP A 333 -34.77 21.27 2.50
CA ASP A 333 -33.79 21.13 3.57
C ASP A 333 -32.42 20.61 3.10
N GLU A 334 -31.52 20.28 4.02
CA GLU A 334 -30.20 19.72 3.70
C GLU A 334 -30.25 18.39 2.97
N ALA A 335 -31.24 17.53 3.30
CA ALA A 335 -31.41 16.28 2.60
C ALA A 335 -31.80 16.49 1.13
N GLY A 336 -32.72 17.41 0.85
CA GLY A 336 -33.08 17.76 -0.51
C GLY A 336 -31.91 18.32 -1.32
N ARG A 337 -31.08 19.17 -0.70
CA ARG A 337 -29.86 19.71 -1.33
C ARG A 337 -28.83 18.62 -1.63
N ALA A 338 -28.57 17.71 -0.69
CA ALA A 338 -27.65 16.59 -0.87
C ALA A 338 -28.13 15.66 -2.00
N ALA A 339 -29.40 15.32 -2.02
CA ALA A 339 -30.01 14.50 -3.06
C ALA A 339 -29.93 15.15 -4.45
N SER A 340 -30.26 16.47 -4.54
CA SER A 340 -30.22 17.23 -5.81
C SER A 340 -28.79 17.32 -6.36
N LEU A 341 -27.79 17.55 -5.50
CA LEU A 341 -26.38 17.62 -5.90
C LEU A 341 -25.92 16.30 -6.52
N THR A 342 -26.16 15.18 -5.83
CA THR A 342 -25.77 13.85 -6.31
C THR A 342 -26.48 13.47 -7.62
N LEU A 343 -27.76 13.84 -7.78
CA LEU A 343 -28.48 13.63 -9.03
C LEU A 343 -27.88 14.45 -10.19
N ALA A 344 -27.54 15.73 -9.94
CA ALA A 344 -26.94 16.59 -10.95
C ALA A 344 -25.56 16.10 -11.40
N GLU A 345 -24.71 15.66 -10.47
CA GLU A 345 -23.40 15.10 -10.78
C GLU A 345 -23.49 13.84 -11.68
N ARG A 346 -24.53 13.03 -11.51
CA ARG A 346 -24.72 11.80 -12.28
C ARG A 346 -25.45 12.00 -13.61
N GLU A 347 -26.20 13.07 -13.77
CA GLU A 347 -26.84 13.43 -15.04
C GLU A 347 -25.85 14.14 -15.99
N LEU A 348 -24.75 14.68 -15.47
CA LEU A 348 -23.69 15.32 -16.25
C LEU A 348 -22.54 14.36 -16.64
N ALA A 349 -22.49 13.16 -16.10
CA ALA A 349 -21.52 12.13 -16.41
C ALA A 349 -22.08 11.11 -17.42
#